data_cb381889c7973c12e11d6b6ccf37b377
#
_entry.id   cb381889c7973c12e11d6b6ccf37b377
#
_cell.length_a   1.000
_cell.length_b   1.000
_cell.length_c   1.000
_cell.angle_alpha   90.00
_cell.angle_beta   90.00
_cell.angle_gamma   90.00
#
_symmetry.space_group_name_H-M   'P 1'
#
loop_
_entity.id
_entity.type
_entity.pdbx_description
1 polymer ?
#
loop_
_entity_poly.entity_id
_entity_poly.type
_entity_poly.pdbx_seq_one_letter_code
_entity_poly.pdbx_strand_id
1 'polypeptide(L)'
;PTAGGFTADKRQLAGKQHIDMGIAEEQAVAMISGMAKGGLHPVWTVYSTFIQRTYDQIAQDLCINSNPAVINVVGGGVNSMNDITHICLFDIPMLCSIPGLIYLAPTTCEEYFAMLRWSILQDKKPIAIRVPSNGVVHTSEAVDAEYGYEAKYKVMHQGEKVAVIAAGSCYQKGENVVRLLADKGIDATLINPRYLNEVDAETLDSLKANHQLVVTLEDGSKDGGFGERIASYYGTSEMKVMVGGIRKGLYDRYDVKELLSDNRLLDEQIVEDILLVIND
;
A
#
# COMPACT_ATOMS: atom_id res chain seq x y z
N PRO A 1 22.30 -2.63 -8.00
CA PRO A 1 22.51 -2.47 -6.58
C PRO A 1 21.50 -3.31 -5.81
N THR A 2 21.98 -4.07 -4.84
CA THR A 2 21.11 -4.89 -3.98
C THR A 2 20.24 -3.98 -3.13
N ALA A 3 18.92 -4.18 -3.21
CA ALA A 3 18.00 -3.56 -2.27
C ALA A 3 18.43 -3.88 -0.83
N GLY A 4 18.21 -2.92 0.07
CA GLY A 4 18.64 -3.02 1.47
C GLY A 4 18.25 -4.34 2.13
N GLY A 5 19.10 -4.82 3.02
CA GLY A 5 18.88 -6.05 3.76
C GLY A 5 19.44 -7.33 3.15
N PHE A 6 19.89 -7.33 1.90
CA PHE A 6 20.56 -8.48 1.29
C PHE A 6 22.07 -8.37 1.45
N THR A 7 22.57 -8.66 2.65
CA THR A 7 24.00 -8.59 3.01
C THR A 7 24.84 -9.62 2.25
N ALA A 8 26.16 -9.46 2.26
CA ALA A 8 27.09 -10.39 1.61
C ALA A 8 26.86 -11.84 2.08
N ASP A 9 26.62 -12.05 3.37
CA ASP A 9 26.40 -13.36 3.97
C ASP A 9 25.10 -13.99 3.42
N LYS A 10 24.03 -13.22 3.34
CA LYS A 10 22.74 -13.68 2.77
C LYS A 10 22.86 -14.01 1.29
N ARG A 11 23.65 -13.23 0.53
CA ARG A 11 23.93 -13.52 -0.89
C ARG A 11 24.72 -14.82 -1.04
N GLN A 12 25.74 -15.03 -0.20
CA GLN A 12 26.51 -16.27 -0.20
C GLN A 12 25.63 -17.47 0.13
N LEU A 13 24.71 -17.34 1.11
CA LEU A 13 23.78 -18.39 1.49
C LEU A 13 22.79 -18.71 0.35
N ALA A 14 22.26 -17.69 -0.31
CA ALA A 14 21.33 -17.85 -1.42
C ALA A 14 22.02 -18.42 -2.68
N GLY A 15 23.32 -18.21 -2.85
CA GLY A 15 24.12 -18.73 -3.97
C GLY A 15 23.51 -18.35 -5.32
N LYS A 16 23.24 -19.34 -6.17
CA LYS A 16 22.67 -19.15 -7.52
C LYS A 16 21.23 -18.62 -7.53
N GLN A 17 20.54 -18.64 -6.40
CA GLN A 17 19.18 -18.09 -6.30
C GLN A 17 19.18 -16.56 -6.19
N HIS A 18 20.30 -15.96 -5.81
CA HIS A 18 20.45 -14.50 -5.79
C HIS A 18 21.08 -14.01 -7.10
N ILE A 19 20.36 -13.13 -7.79
CA ILE A 19 20.81 -12.50 -9.03
C ILE A 19 20.80 -10.98 -8.81
N ASP A 20 21.94 -10.35 -8.94
CA ASP A 20 22.06 -8.88 -8.95
C ASP A 20 22.02 -8.39 -10.40
N MET A 21 20.96 -7.67 -10.73
CA MET A 21 20.74 -7.15 -12.09
C MET A 21 21.44 -5.82 -12.34
N GLY A 22 22.08 -5.23 -11.32
CA GLY A 22 22.61 -3.87 -11.41
C GLY A 22 21.48 -2.83 -11.54
N ILE A 23 21.75 -1.72 -12.25
CA ILE A 23 20.76 -0.68 -12.55
C ILE A 23 20.09 -1.03 -13.89
N ALA A 24 19.21 -2.01 -13.90
CA ALA A 24 18.56 -2.55 -15.09
C ALA A 24 17.15 -3.06 -14.76
N GLU A 25 16.29 -2.18 -14.24
CA GLU A 25 14.97 -2.51 -13.73
C GLU A 25 14.06 -3.11 -14.83
N GLU A 26 14.11 -2.58 -16.05
CA GLU A 26 13.33 -3.08 -17.19
C GLU A 26 13.74 -4.52 -17.55
N GLN A 27 15.05 -4.79 -17.55
CA GLN A 27 15.57 -6.15 -17.77
C GLN A 27 15.20 -7.09 -16.62
N ALA A 28 15.16 -6.58 -15.38
CA ALA A 28 14.73 -7.39 -14.23
C ALA A 28 13.28 -7.85 -14.38
N VAL A 29 12.37 -6.99 -14.84
CA VAL A 29 10.98 -7.38 -15.09
C VAL A 29 10.87 -8.41 -16.21
N ALA A 30 11.54 -8.20 -17.34
CA ALA A 30 11.56 -9.16 -18.44
C ALA A 30 12.12 -10.53 -17.99
N MET A 31 13.16 -10.52 -17.18
CA MET A 31 13.76 -11.75 -16.65
C MET A 31 12.83 -12.49 -15.69
N ILE A 32 12.21 -11.81 -14.71
CA ILE A 32 11.27 -12.48 -13.78
C ILE A 32 10.03 -12.99 -14.51
N SER A 33 9.59 -12.30 -15.56
CA SER A 33 8.52 -12.78 -16.44
C SER A 33 8.90 -14.10 -17.12
N GLY A 34 10.09 -14.17 -17.73
CA GLY A 34 10.60 -15.40 -18.33
C GLY A 34 10.79 -16.53 -17.32
N MET A 35 11.28 -16.23 -16.12
CA MET A 35 11.41 -17.19 -15.03
C MET A 35 10.06 -17.76 -14.60
N ALA A 36 9.06 -16.90 -14.38
CA ALA A 36 7.72 -17.32 -14.00
C ALA A 36 7.07 -18.17 -15.11
N LYS A 37 7.22 -17.78 -16.37
CA LYS A 37 6.78 -18.58 -17.53
C LYS A 37 7.45 -19.94 -17.60
N GLY A 38 8.69 -20.04 -17.14
CA GLY A 38 9.44 -21.29 -17.02
C GLY A 38 9.10 -22.14 -15.79
N GLY A 39 8.12 -21.75 -14.98
CA GLY A 39 7.68 -22.46 -13.78
C GLY A 39 8.50 -22.20 -12.53
N LEU A 40 9.30 -21.13 -12.51
CA LEU A 40 10.00 -20.67 -11.30
C LEU A 40 9.11 -19.68 -10.54
N HIS A 41 9.47 -19.41 -9.28
CA HIS A 41 8.79 -18.45 -8.41
C HIS A 41 9.73 -17.26 -8.12
N PRO A 42 9.92 -16.33 -9.07
CA PRO A 42 10.83 -15.22 -8.91
C PRO A 42 10.28 -14.16 -7.95
N VAL A 43 11.17 -13.58 -7.13
CA VAL A 43 10.90 -12.43 -6.28
C VAL A 43 11.88 -11.32 -6.65
N TRP A 44 11.38 -10.20 -7.11
CA TRP A 44 12.18 -9.01 -7.40
C TRP A 44 11.96 -7.96 -6.33
N THR A 45 13.04 -7.42 -5.77
CA THR A 45 12.98 -6.33 -4.79
C THR A 45 13.54 -5.05 -5.41
N VAL A 46 12.75 -4.00 -5.39
CA VAL A 46 13.06 -2.71 -6.02
C VAL A 46 12.54 -1.54 -5.18
N TYR A 47 13.25 -0.41 -5.20
CA TYR A 47 12.75 0.81 -4.58
C TYR A 47 11.59 1.42 -5.37
N SER A 48 10.64 1.97 -4.63
CA SER A 48 9.42 2.62 -5.13
C SER A 48 9.72 3.70 -6.20
N THR A 49 10.81 4.44 -6.06
CA THR A 49 11.23 5.42 -7.05
C THR A 49 11.77 4.80 -8.35
N PHE A 50 12.45 3.64 -8.28
CA PHE A 50 13.09 3.04 -9.46
C PHE A 50 12.14 2.15 -10.27
N ILE A 51 11.10 1.60 -9.65
CA ILE A 51 10.08 0.82 -10.35
C ILE A 51 9.33 1.64 -11.42
N GLN A 52 9.35 2.98 -11.31
CA GLN A 52 8.60 3.87 -12.21
C GLN A 52 8.97 3.68 -13.69
N ARG A 53 10.21 3.32 -14.00
CA ARG A 53 10.66 3.09 -15.38
C ARG A 53 10.16 1.77 -15.98
N THR A 54 9.55 0.90 -15.19
CA THR A 54 9.15 -0.46 -15.61
C THR A 54 7.65 -0.61 -15.84
N TYR A 55 6.92 0.50 -15.94
CA TYR A 55 5.45 0.48 -16.11
C TYR A 55 5.02 -0.41 -17.28
N ASP A 56 5.63 -0.19 -18.45
CA ASP A 56 5.30 -0.93 -19.67
C ASP A 56 5.65 -2.41 -19.55
N GLN A 57 6.84 -2.74 -19.04
CA GLN A 57 7.27 -4.13 -18.88
C GLN A 57 6.40 -4.89 -17.86
N ILE A 58 5.99 -4.25 -16.77
CA ILE A 58 5.05 -4.87 -15.82
C ILE A 58 3.71 -5.15 -16.51
N ALA A 59 3.19 -4.19 -17.26
CA ALA A 59 1.93 -4.36 -17.98
C ALA A 59 2.03 -5.43 -19.07
N GLN A 60 3.04 -5.35 -19.94
CA GLN A 60 3.19 -6.23 -21.11
C GLN A 60 3.70 -7.62 -20.73
N ASP A 61 4.81 -7.69 -19.98
CA ASP A 61 5.49 -8.96 -19.76
C ASP A 61 4.83 -9.77 -18.63
N LEU A 62 4.38 -9.12 -17.55
CA LEU A 62 3.79 -9.82 -16.41
C LEU A 62 2.26 -9.92 -16.52
N CYS A 63 1.56 -8.77 -16.66
CA CYS A 63 0.11 -8.73 -16.47
C CYS A 63 -0.66 -9.32 -17.65
N ILE A 64 -0.33 -8.95 -18.89
CA ILE A 64 -0.99 -9.53 -20.10
C ILE A 64 -0.78 -11.02 -20.16
N ASN A 65 0.41 -11.50 -19.78
CA ASN A 65 0.74 -12.93 -19.80
C ASN A 65 0.28 -13.67 -18.53
N SER A 66 -0.21 -12.94 -17.51
CA SER A 66 -0.54 -13.50 -16.19
C SER A 66 0.62 -14.31 -15.58
N ASN A 67 1.86 -13.88 -15.75
CA ASN A 67 3.04 -14.55 -15.23
C ASN A 67 3.17 -14.31 -13.73
N PRO A 68 3.13 -15.36 -12.87
CA PRO A 68 3.08 -15.21 -11.42
C PRO A 68 4.46 -14.89 -10.83
N ALA A 69 4.85 -13.62 -10.89
CA ALA A 69 6.05 -13.09 -10.26
C ALA A 69 5.68 -12.21 -9.06
N VAL A 70 6.59 -12.11 -8.09
CA VAL A 70 6.43 -11.25 -6.92
C VAL A 70 7.37 -10.05 -7.02
N ILE A 71 6.84 -8.85 -6.79
CA ILE A 71 7.59 -7.60 -6.76
C ILE A 71 7.51 -7.02 -5.35
N ASN A 72 8.61 -7.00 -4.61
CA ASN A 72 8.70 -6.26 -3.36
C ASN A 72 9.04 -4.80 -3.66
N VAL A 73 8.07 -3.91 -3.45
CA VAL A 73 8.24 -2.46 -3.62
C VAL A 73 8.67 -1.88 -2.28
N VAL A 74 9.96 -1.61 -2.12
CA VAL A 74 10.52 -1.10 -0.86
C VAL A 74 10.62 0.43 -0.88
N GLY A 75 10.51 1.03 0.29
CA GLY A 75 10.69 2.46 0.46
C GLY A 75 9.57 3.31 -0.13
N GLY A 76 8.35 2.79 -0.23
CA GLY A 76 7.20 3.61 -0.60
C GLY A 76 6.78 4.56 0.53
N GLY A 77 6.35 5.77 0.17
CA GLY A 77 5.83 6.76 1.10
C GLY A 77 6.84 7.80 1.59
N VAL A 78 6.37 8.68 2.47
CA VAL A 78 7.08 9.88 2.94
C VAL A 78 8.32 9.61 3.78
N ASN A 79 8.42 8.42 4.40
CA ASN A 79 9.53 8.06 5.30
C ASN A 79 10.74 7.45 4.57
N SER A 80 10.76 7.50 3.24
CA SER A 80 11.84 6.96 2.42
C SER A 80 12.81 8.05 1.94
N MET A 81 13.30 7.94 0.70
CA MET A 81 14.18 8.95 0.11
C MET A 81 13.41 10.24 -0.13
N ASN A 82 14.00 11.36 0.22
CA ASN A 82 13.34 12.66 0.22
C ASN A 82 14.00 13.71 -0.69
N ASP A 83 14.98 13.32 -1.51
CA ASP A 83 15.49 14.22 -2.55
C ASP A 83 14.62 14.16 -3.81
N ILE A 84 14.57 15.26 -4.55
CA ILE A 84 13.66 15.44 -5.69
C ILE A 84 13.79 14.38 -6.79
N THR A 85 14.96 13.76 -6.92
CA THR A 85 15.22 12.72 -7.95
C THR A 85 14.82 11.32 -7.49
N HIS A 86 14.50 11.15 -6.20
CA HIS A 86 14.24 9.85 -5.58
C HIS A 86 12.93 9.83 -4.76
N ILE A 87 11.99 10.72 -5.07
CA ILE A 87 10.70 10.80 -4.36
C ILE A 87 9.95 9.48 -4.51
N CYS A 88 9.54 8.91 -3.37
CA CYS A 88 8.88 7.61 -3.26
C CYS A 88 7.36 7.71 -3.05
N LEU A 89 6.69 8.71 -3.64
CA LEU A 89 5.27 9.01 -3.41
C LEU A 89 4.32 8.49 -4.50
N PHE A 90 4.84 7.99 -5.63
CA PHE A 90 4.04 7.76 -6.83
C PHE A 90 3.79 6.28 -7.16
N ASP A 91 4.25 5.37 -6.33
CA ASP A 91 4.08 3.92 -6.54
C ASP A 91 2.60 3.48 -6.54
N ILE A 92 1.79 4.01 -5.61
CA ILE A 92 0.37 3.67 -5.53
C ILE A 92 -0.38 4.11 -6.79
N PRO A 93 -0.37 5.40 -7.22
CA PRO A 93 -1.03 5.82 -8.44
C PRO A 93 -0.59 5.02 -9.67
N MET A 94 0.71 4.80 -9.81
CA MET A 94 1.30 4.13 -10.97
C MET A 94 0.91 2.66 -11.04
N LEU A 95 1.18 1.88 -9.98
CA LEU A 95 0.94 0.43 -10.00
C LEU A 95 -0.54 0.08 -9.97
N CYS A 96 -1.35 0.89 -9.29
CA CYS A 96 -2.80 0.70 -9.26
C CYS A 96 -3.50 0.96 -10.61
N SER A 97 -2.83 1.60 -11.56
CA SER A 97 -3.36 1.81 -12.91
C SER A 97 -3.07 0.64 -13.87
N ILE A 98 -2.26 -0.35 -13.48
CA ILE A 98 -1.91 -1.51 -14.31
C ILE A 98 -2.96 -2.61 -14.14
N PRO A 99 -3.72 -2.97 -15.21
CA PRO A 99 -4.71 -4.03 -15.11
C PRO A 99 -4.06 -5.40 -14.87
N GLY A 100 -4.66 -6.21 -13.99
CA GLY A 100 -4.21 -7.56 -13.72
C GLY A 100 -3.07 -7.70 -12.70
N LEU A 101 -2.47 -6.59 -12.25
CA LEU A 101 -1.55 -6.57 -11.13
C LEU A 101 -2.34 -6.55 -9.81
N ILE A 102 -1.94 -7.36 -8.84
CA ILE A 102 -2.41 -7.24 -7.46
C ILE A 102 -1.37 -6.45 -6.67
N TYR A 103 -1.81 -5.42 -5.94
CA TYR A 103 -0.90 -4.61 -5.12
C TYR A 103 -1.32 -4.65 -3.66
N LEU A 104 -0.53 -5.36 -2.85
CA LEU A 104 -0.77 -5.59 -1.43
C LEU A 104 0.00 -4.57 -0.57
N ALA A 105 -0.58 -4.20 0.58
CA ALA A 105 0.03 -3.30 1.55
C ALA A 105 -0.12 -3.86 2.97
N PRO A 106 0.83 -4.67 3.45
CA PRO A 106 0.82 -5.18 4.81
C PRO A 106 1.00 -4.07 5.84
N THR A 107 0.44 -4.26 7.03
CA THR A 107 0.53 -3.33 8.17
C THR A 107 1.57 -3.74 9.20
N THR A 108 1.91 -5.04 9.23
CA THR A 108 2.87 -5.61 10.19
C THR A 108 3.88 -6.54 9.50
N CYS A 109 4.95 -6.87 10.21
CA CYS A 109 5.98 -7.80 9.76
C CYS A 109 5.39 -9.19 9.50
N GLU A 110 4.52 -9.66 10.37
CA GLU A 110 3.86 -10.97 10.28
C GLU A 110 2.93 -11.01 9.06
N GLU A 111 2.15 -9.96 8.83
CA GLU A 111 1.29 -9.86 7.65
C GLU A 111 2.11 -9.79 6.34
N TYR A 112 3.23 -9.05 6.34
CA TYR A 112 4.15 -9.01 5.20
C TYR A 112 4.67 -10.40 4.84
N PHE A 113 5.14 -11.18 5.82
CA PHE A 113 5.67 -12.52 5.53
C PHE A 113 4.57 -13.50 5.13
N ALA A 114 3.36 -13.36 5.65
CA ALA A 114 2.20 -14.15 5.22
C ALA A 114 1.82 -13.83 3.76
N MET A 115 1.72 -12.55 3.41
CA MET A 115 1.49 -12.08 2.03
C MET A 115 2.59 -12.56 1.08
N LEU A 116 3.86 -12.40 1.47
CA LEU A 116 5.00 -12.82 0.66
C LEU A 116 4.97 -14.34 0.40
N ARG A 117 4.74 -15.14 1.45
CA ARG A 117 4.64 -16.58 1.33
C ARG A 117 3.51 -16.99 0.38
N TRP A 118 2.31 -16.44 0.57
CA TRP A 118 1.18 -16.70 -0.30
C TRP A 118 1.48 -16.29 -1.74
N SER A 119 2.06 -15.10 -1.95
CA SER A 119 2.41 -14.58 -3.28
C SER A 119 3.43 -15.45 -4.03
N ILE A 120 4.37 -16.09 -3.32
CA ILE A 120 5.35 -16.99 -3.90
C ILE A 120 4.70 -18.34 -4.30
N LEU A 121 3.72 -18.81 -3.53
CA LEU A 121 3.13 -20.13 -3.70
C LEU A 121 1.98 -20.17 -4.72
N GLN A 122 1.35 -19.04 -5.01
CA GLN A 122 0.28 -18.96 -6.02
C GLN A 122 0.86 -18.96 -7.45
N ASP A 123 0.05 -19.32 -8.44
CA ASP A 123 0.46 -19.56 -9.83
C ASP A 123 -0.38 -18.79 -10.87
N LYS A 124 -1.15 -17.75 -10.46
CA LYS A 124 -2.15 -17.13 -11.34
C LYS A 124 -1.87 -15.69 -11.75
N LYS A 125 -1.30 -14.88 -10.86
CA LYS A 125 -1.22 -13.42 -11.05
C LYS A 125 0.14 -12.87 -10.65
N PRO A 126 0.64 -11.82 -11.32
CA PRO A 126 1.73 -11.01 -10.78
C PRO A 126 1.24 -10.24 -9.54
N ILE A 127 2.06 -10.22 -8.48
CA ILE A 127 1.73 -9.58 -7.22
C ILE A 127 2.85 -8.62 -6.84
N ALA A 128 2.51 -7.37 -6.56
CA ALA A 128 3.38 -6.42 -5.90
C ALA A 128 3.03 -6.33 -4.41
N ILE A 129 4.03 -6.19 -3.55
CA ILE A 129 3.86 -5.98 -2.10
C ILE A 129 4.58 -4.69 -1.73
N ARG A 130 3.85 -3.73 -1.18
CA ARG A 130 4.38 -2.45 -0.70
C ARG A 130 4.95 -2.62 0.70
N VAL A 131 6.27 -2.68 0.78
CA VAL A 131 6.96 -2.84 2.07
C VAL A 131 6.94 -1.51 2.83
N PRO A 132 6.41 -1.47 4.07
CA PRO A 132 6.39 -0.24 4.86
C PRO A 132 7.77 0.36 5.07
N SER A 133 7.87 1.68 5.06
CA SER A 133 9.13 2.43 5.23
C SER A 133 9.25 3.15 6.58
N ASN A 134 8.21 3.10 7.42
CA ASN A 134 8.12 3.77 8.71
C ASN A 134 8.62 2.93 9.91
N GLY A 135 9.44 1.92 9.64
CA GLY A 135 9.97 0.98 10.64
C GLY A 135 9.27 -0.37 10.62
N VAL A 136 9.72 -1.26 11.49
CA VAL A 136 9.17 -2.61 11.62
C VAL A 136 8.15 -2.61 12.75
N VAL A 137 6.92 -2.96 12.41
CA VAL A 137 5.81 -3.12 13.35
C VAL A 137 5.50 -4.59 13.49
N HIS A 138 5.42 -5.07 14.71
CA HIS A 138 5.07 -6.46 15.04
C HIS A 138 3.66 -6.55 15.60
N THR A 139 3.01 -7.69 15.41
CA THR A 139 1.74 -8.02 16.05
C THR A 139 1.81 -9.41 16.69
N SER A 140 1.10 -9.58 17.80
CA SER A 140 0.83 -10.91 18.39
C SER A 140 -0.50 -11.50 17.91
N GLU A 141 -1.27 -10.73 17.15
CA GLU A 141 -2.53 -11.20 16.57
C GLU A 141 -2.28 -12.18 15.43
N ALA A 142 -3.19 -13.11 15.25
CA ALA A 142 -3.13 -14.03 14.12
C ALA A 142 -3.37 -13.27 12.80
N VAL A 143 -2.47 -13.46 11.86
CA VAL A 143 -2.62 -12.95 10.48
C VAL A 143 -3.16 -14.04 9.56
N ASP A 144 -3.85 -13.63 8.50
CA ASP A 144 -4.36 -14.57 7.51
C ASP A 144 -3.19 -15.26 6.77
N ALA A 145 -3.30 -16.55 6.50
CA ALA A 145 -2.29 -17.31 5.76
C ALA A 145 -2.54 -17.29 4.24
N GLU A 146 -3.77 -17.02 3.83
CA GLU A 146 -4.22 -17.03 2.44
C GLU A 146 -4.82 -15.68 2.08
N TYR A 147 -4.51 -15.20 0.87
CA TYR A 147 -5.03 -13.96 0.30
C TYR A 147 -5.65 -14.28 -1.06
N GLY A 148 -6.76 -13.64 -1.39
CA GLY A 148 -7.46 -13.87 -2.65
C GLY A 148 -6.92 -13.02 -3.80
N TYR A 149 -7.46 -13.28 -5.00
CA TYR A 149 -7.18 -12.48 -6.21
C TYR A 149 -8.12 -11.28 -6.36
N GLU A 150 -9.09 -11.16 -5.48
CA GLU A 150 -10.03 -10.05 -5.36
C GLU A 150 -9.76 -9.32 -4.05
N ALA A 151 -10.01 -8.02 -4.03
CA ALA A 151 -9.81 -7.22 -2.83
C ALA A 151 -10.74 -7.72 -1.70
N LYS A 152 -10.16 -7.94 -0.53
CA LYS A 152 -10.89 -8.30 0.69
C LYS A 152 -10.29 -7.53 1.85
N TYR A 153 -11.04 -6.55 2.34
CA TYR A 153 -10.62 -5.72 3.45
C TYR A 153 -10.82 -6.44 4.79
N LYS A 154 -10.07 -6.05 5.79
CA LYS A 154 -10.22 -6.60 7.14
C LYS A 154 -10.69 -5.49 8.07
N VAL A 155 -11.90 -5.66 8.62
CA VAL A 155 -12.42 -4.80 9.68
C VAL A 155 -11.72 -5.20 10.97
N MET A 156 -10.89 -4.31 11.50
CA MET A 156 -10.09 -4.55 12.69
C MET A 156 -10.83 -4.11 13.96
N HIS A 157 -11.65 -3.07 13.85
CA HIS A 157 -12.56 -2.62 14.88
C HIS A 157 -13.85 -2.14 14.21
N GLN A 158 -14.98 -2.58 14.72
CA GLN A 158 -16.31 -2.20 14.24
C GLN A 158 -16.90 -1.14 15.15
N GLY A 159 -17.08 0.05 14.63
CA GLY A 159 -17.80 1.16 15.24
C GLY A 159 -18.93 1.68 14.36
N GLU A 160 -19.25 2.96 14.47
CA GLU A 160 -20.31 3.63 13.71
C GLU A 160 -19.93 5.08 13.36
N LYS A 161 -20.72 5.73 12.50
CA LYS A 161 -20.59 7.13 12.04
C LYS A 161 -19.37 7.42 11.17
N VAL A 162 -18.16 7.01 11.60
CA VAL A 162 -16.92 7.26 10.89
C VAL A 162 -16.20 5.95 10.66
N ALA A 163 -15.76 5.68 9.42
CA ALA A 163 -14.87 4.57 9.10
C ALA A 163 -13.52 5.09 8.65
N VAL A 164 -12.44 4.65 9.30
CA VAL A 164 -11.05 4.97 8.94
C VAL A 164 -10.46 3.77 8.21
N ILE A 165 -10.12 3.96 6.93
CA ILE A 165 -9.47 2.96 6.08
C ILE A 165 -8.01 3.37 5.92
N ALA A 166 -7.10 2.72 6.62
CA ALA A 166 -5.69 3.12 6.69
C ALA A 166 -4.79 2.09 6.00
N ALA A 167 -4.13 2.51 4.92
CA ALA A 167 -3.36 1.63 4.05
C ALA A 167 -1.92 1.43 4.54
N GLY A 168 -1.49 0.18 4.67
CA GLY A 168 -0.10 -0.20 4.93
C GLY A 168 0.53 0.54 6.11
N SER A 169 1.59 1.32 5.86
CA SER A 169 2.31 2.12 6.87
C SER A 169 1.46 3.16 7.60
N CYS A 170 0.31 3.56 7.04
CA CYS A 170 -0.63 4.48 7.71
C CYS A 170 -1.54 3.78 8.72
N TYR A 171 -1.49 2.46 8.85
CA TYR A 171 -2.39 1.73 9.74
C TYR A 171 -2.27 2.17 11.21
N GLN A 172 -1.05 2.33 11.73
CA GLN A 172 -0.83 2.84 13.09
C GLN A 172 -1.39 4.26 13.30
N LYS A 173 -1.30 5.10 12.27
CA LYS A 173 -1.94 6.42 12.27
C LYS A 173 -3.46 6.29 12.35
N GLY A 174 -4.05 5.34 11.62
CA GLY A 174 -5.47 4.99 11.72
C GLY A 174 -5.87 4.58 13.14
N GLU A 175 -5.09 3.72 13.80
CA GLU A 175 -5.30 3.32 15.20
C GLU A 175 -5.29 4.54 16.15
N ASN A 176 -4.31 5.45 15.98
CA ASN A 176 -4.24 6.66 16.79
C ASN A 176 -5.47 7.57 16.57
N VAL A 177 -5.88 7.76 15.32
CA VAL A 177 -7.06 8.58 14.98
C VAL A 177 -8.33 8.00 15.61
N VAL A 178 -8.55 6.68 15.49
CA VAL A 178 -9.71 6.01 16.10
C VAL A 178 -9.69 6.16 17.63
N ARG A 179 -8.54 5.99 18.27
CA ARG A 179 -8.38 6.20 19.71
C ARG A 179 -8.71 7.65 20.11
N LEU A 180 -8.18 8.63 19.38
CA LEU A 180 -8.46 10.06 19.66
C LEU A 180 -9.94 10.42 19.43
N LEU A 181 -10.63 9.76 18.49
CA LEU A 181 -12.08 9.90 18.29
C LEU A 181 -12.85 9.28 19.46
N ALA A 182 -12.41 8.13 19.98
CA ALA A 182 -13.02 7.49 21.13
C ALA A 182 -12.95 8.38 22.39
N ASP A 183 -11.83 9.10 22.59
CA ASP A 183 -11.69 10.09 23.66
C ASP A 183 -12.70 11.27 23.54
N LYS A 184 -13.28 11.44 22.35
CA LYS A 184 -14.33 12.44 22.05
C LYS A 184 -15.75 11.82 21.98
N GLY A 185 -15.91 10.55 22.36
CA GLY A 185 -17.17 9.82 22.38
C GLY A 185 -17.64 9.30 21.02
N ILE A 186 -16.72 9.17 20.05
CA ILE A 186 -17.00 8.63 18.72
C ILE A 186 -16.29 7.27 18.59
N ASP A 187 -17.06 6.20 18.57
CA ASP A 187 -16.57 4.84 18.31
C ASP A 187 -16.48 4.62 16.79
N ALA A 188 -15.30 4.87 16.21
CA ALA A 188 -15.09 4.82 14.77
C ALA A 188 -14.61 3.41 14.34
N THR A 189 -15.10 2.95 13.18
CA THR A 189 -14.61 1.71 12.54
C THR A 189 -13.17 1.88 12.04
N LEU A 190 -12.32 0.86 12.24
CA LEU A 190 -10.96 0.79 11.68
C LEU A 190 -10.84 -0.38 10.69
N ILE A 191 -10.34 -0.09 9.50
CA ILE A 191 -10.22 -1.06 8.41
C ILE A 191 -8.78 -1.10 7.89
N ASN A 192 -8.21 -2.31 7.79
CA ASN A 192 -7.02 -2.60 7.02
C ASN A 192 -7.44 -3.02 5.60
N PRO A 193 -7.20 -2.21 4.55
CA PRO A 193 -7.63 -2.55 3.20
C PRO A 193 -6.81 -3.68 2.57
N ARG A 194 -5.57 -3.88 2.97
CA ARG A 194 -4.63 -4.89 2.45
C ARG A 194 -4.34 -4.79 0.95
N TYR A 195 -5.32 -4.43 0.12
CA TYR A 195 -5.25 -4.27 -1.33
C TYR A 195 -5.36 -2.79 -1.69
N LEU A 196 -4.47 -2.33 -2.58
CA LEU A 196 -4.44 -0.92 -3.00
C LEU A 196 -5.09 -0.69 -4.36
N ASN A 197 -5.04 -1.68 -5.25
CA ASN A 197 -5.44 -1.54 -6.65
C ASN A 197 -6.93 -1.77 -6.92
N GLU A 198 -7.63 -2.43 -6.00
CA GLU A 198 -9.06 -2.73 -6.12
C GLU A 198 -9.82 -2.38 -4.85
N VAL A 199 -11.13 -2.24 -4.94
CA VAL A 199 -12.01 -1.96 -3.80
C VAL A 199 -12.77 -3.22 -3.40
N ASP A 200 -12.92 -3.46 -2.10
CA ASP A 200 -13.83 -4.46 -1.55
C ASP A 200 -15.24 -3.87 -1.46
N ALA A 201 -16.03 -4.08 -2.52
CA ALA A 201 -17.38 -3.53 -2.63
C ALA A 201 -18.30 -4.01 -1.49
N GLU A 202 -18.16 -5.26 -1.03
CA GLU A 202 -18.98 -5.81 0.06
C GLU A 202 -18.73 -5.05 1.37
N THR A 203 -17.45 -4.85 1.72
CA THR A 203 -17.10 -4.08 2.91
C THR A 203 -17.56 -2.63 2.77
N LEU A 204 -17.29 -1.97 1.63
CA LEU A 204 -17.66 -0.56 1.43
C LEU A 204 -19.17 -0.36 1.42
N ASP A 205 -19.95 -1.28 0.84
CA ASP A 205 -21.41 -1.19 0.87
C ASP A 205 -21.97 -1.38 2.29
N SER A 206 -21.37 -2.24 3.11
CA SER A 206 -21.79 -2.45 4.48
C SER A 206 -21.68 -1.18 5.34
N LEU A 207 -20.72 -0.30 5.04
CA LEU A 207 -20.55 0.96 5.77
C LEU A 207 -21.70 1.94 5.57
N LYS A 208 -22.42 1.86 4.44
CA LYS A 208 -23.56 2.76 4.14
C LYS A 208 -24.68 2.68 5.16
N ALA A 209 -24.77 1.59 5.91
CA ALA A 209 -25.86 1.39 6.88
C ALA A 209 -25.73 2.27 8.13
N ASN A 210 -24.48 2.45 8.64
CA ASN A 210 -24.26 3.07 9.95
C ASN A 210 -23.16 4.14 9.94
N HIS A 211 -22.58 4.47 8.76
CA HIS A 211 -21.53 5.48 8.64
C HIS A 211 -21.98 6.62 7.73
N GLN A 212 -21.52 7.82 8.04
CA GLN A 212 -21.75 9.03 7.25
C GLN A 212 -20.46 9.58 6.63
N LEU A 213 -19.31 9.12 7.12
CA LEU A 213 -17.99 9.54 6.67
C LEU A 213 -17.05 8.35 6.57
N VAL A 214 -16.38 8.24 5.43
CA VAL A 214 -15.22 7.37 5.22
C VAL A 214 -13.98 8.25 5.13
N VAL A 215 -12.96 7.94 5.92
CA VAL A 215 -11.64 8.60 5.91
C VAL A 215 -10.63 7.61 5.39
N THR A 216 -9.89 7.96 4.35
CA THR A 216 -8.80 7.13 3.83
C THR A 216 -7.47 7.72 4.21
N LEU A 217 -6.50 6.89 4.58
CA LEU A 217 -5.15 7.32 4.93
C LEU A 217 -4.11 6.54 4.12
N GLU A 218 -3.29 7.28 3.37
CA GLU A 218 -2.14 6.76 2.63
C GLU A 218 -0.95 7.73 2.76
N ASP A 219 0.27 7.22 2.67
CA ASP A 219 1.50 8.01 2.78
C ASP A 219 2.15 8.29 1.41
N GLY A 220 1.44 8.01 0.33
CA GLY A 220 1.77 8.36 -1.04
C GLY A 220 1.03 9.61 -1.54
N SER A 221 1.13 9.87 -2.85
CA SER A 221 0.35 10.93 -3.50
C SER A 221 -1.12 10.56 -3.47
N LYS A 222 -1.97 11.48 -2.96
CA LYS A 222 -3.42 11.29 -2.97
C LYS A 222 -4.02 11.35 -4.37
N ASP A 223 -3.40 12.14 -5.27
CA ASP A 223 -3.84 12.30 -6.66
C ASP A 223 -3.60 10.98 -7.43
N GLY A 224 -4.65 10.33 -7.86
CA GLY A 224 -4.64 8.99 -8.45
C GLY A 224 -4.40 7.85 -7.43
N GLY A 225 -4.34 8.16 -6.14
CA GLY A 225 -4.05 7.24 -5.07
C GLY A 225 -5.20 6.32 -4.65
N PHE A 226 -4.98 5.61 -3.57
CA PHE A 226 -5.97 4.69 -2.98
C PHE A 226 -7.24 5.42 -2.54
N GLY A 227 -7.10 6.56 -1.86
CA GLY A 227 -8.25 7.32 -1.34
C GLY A 227 -9.16 7.88 -2.42
N GLU A 228 -8.62 8.36 -3.55
CA GLU A 228 -9.45 8.81 -4.68
C GLU A 228 -10.25 7.67 -5.31
N ARG A 229 -9.75 6.45 -5.29
CA ARG A 229 -10.47 5.26 -5.75
C ARG A 229 -11.68 4.97 -4.87
N ILE A 230 -11.51 5.08 -3.54
CA ILE A 230 -12.61 4.95 -2.58
C ILE A 230 -13.63 6.09 -2.77
N ALA A 231 -13.17 7.34 -2.96
CA ALA A 231 -14.05 8.47 -3.24
C ALA A 231 -14.84 8.27 -4.55
N SER A 232 -14.20 7.75 -5.59
CA SER A 232 -14.87 7.42 -6.85
C SER A 232 -15.93 6.33 -6.67
N TYR A 233 -15.69 5.32 -5.83
CA TYR A 233 -16.67 4.28 -5.51
C TYR A 233 -17.94 4.86 -4.88
N TYR A 234 -17.80 5.81 -3.97
CA TYR A 234 -18.94 6.46 -3.31
C TYR A 234 -19.53 7.65 -4.07
N GLY A 235 -18.96 8.05 -5.21
CA GLY A 235 -19.27 9.30 -5.90
C GLY A 235 -20.72 9.58 -6.25
N THR A 236 -21.59 8.56 -6.28
CA THR A 236 -23.05 8.72 -6.52
C THR A 236 -23.88 8.42 -5.28
N SER A 237 -23.26 8.28 -4.11
CA SER A 237 -23.93 7.99 -2.84
C SER A 237 -23.91 9.20 -1.90
N GLU A 238 -24.68 9.11 -0.80
CA GLU A 238 -24.66 10.12 0.27
C GLU A 238 -23.43 10.03 1.19
N MET A 239 -22.56 9.01 1.00
CA MET A 239 -21.37 8.82 1.82
C MET A 239 -20.37 9.95 1.59
N LYS A 240 -20.06 10.71 2.62
CA LYS A 240 -18.94 11.66 2.57
C LYS A 240 -17.61 10.90 2.59
N VAL A 241 -16.63 11.32 1.79
CA VAL A 241 -15.28 10.72 1.77
C VAL A 241 -14.23 11.81 1.99
N MET A 242 -13.39 11.61 3.01
CA MET A 242 -12.22 12.46 3.27
C MET A 242 -10.96 11.71 2.87
N VAL A 243 -10.26 12.21 1.85
CA VAL A 243 -9.05 11.59 1.31
C VAL A 243 -7.81 12.18 1.96
N GLY A 244 -7.11 11.38 2.78
CA GLY A 244 -5.84 11.72 3.41
C GLY A 244 -4.66 11.12 2.65
N GLY A 245 -3.79 12.00 2.14
CA GLY A 245 -2.58 11.65 1.39
C GLY A 245 -1.80 12.91 1.03
N ILE A 246 -0.61 12.75 0.46
CA ILE A 246 0.26 13.87 0.09
C ILE A 246 -0.24 14.50 -1.21
N ARG A 247 -0.40 15.81 -1.25
CA ARG A 247 -0.73 16.55 -2.48
C ARG A 247 0.35 16.30 -3.53
N LYS A 248 -0.06 16.18 -4.78
CA LYS A 248 0.84 16.00 -5.91
C LYS A 248 1.85 17.15 -5.99
N GLY A 249 3.13 16.83 -5.98
CA GLY A 249 4.19 17.82 -6.02
C GLY A 249 5.57 17.18 -6.18
N LEU A 250 6.54 18.00 -6.54
CA LEU A 250 7.95 17.65 -6.53
C LEU A 250 8.57 18.25 -5.28
N TYR A 251 8.82 17.42 -4.30
CA TYR A 251 9.39 17.80 -3.01
C TYR A 251 10.91 17.53 -3.01
N ASP A 252 11.68 18.39 -2.37
CA ASP A 252 13.13 18.21 -2.24
C ASP A 252 13.55 18.38 -0.79
N ARG A 253 14.22 17.40 -0.23
CA ARG A 253 14.83 17.39 1.11
C ARG A 253 13.87 17.88 2.21
N TYR A 254 12.62 17.41 2.13
CA TYR A 254 11.58 17.80 3.07
C TYR A 254 11.78 17.20 4.46
N ASP A 255 11.36 17.93 5.48
CA ASP A 255 11.06 17.35 6.80
C ASP A 255 9.73 16.60 6.75
N VAL A 256 9.73 15.34 7.21
CA VAL A 256 8.56 14.47 7.13
C VAL A 256 7.40 15.01 7.96
N LYS A 257 7.68 15.51 9.16
CA LYS A 257 6.63 16.04 10.06
C LYS A 257 6.02 17.32 9.50
N GLU A 258 6.84 18.19 8.94
CA GLU A 258 6.40 19.43 8.28
C GLU A 258 5.54 19.08 7.05
N LEU A 259 5.99 18.18 6.18
CA LEU A 259 5.23 17.72 5.02
C LEU A 259 3.87 17.11 5.41
N LEU A 260 3.84 16.27 6.45
CA LEU A 260 2.59 15.72 6.97
C LEU A 260 1.67 16.81 7.51
N SER A 261 2.22 17.79 8.27
CA SER A 261 1.46 18.92 8.80
C SER A 261 0.84 19.77 7.70
N ASP A 262 1.60 20.08 6.65
CA ASP A 262 1.15 20.89 5.50
C ASP A 262 0.05 20.18 4.69
N ASN A 263 0.00 18.87 4.77
CA ASN A 263 -1.03 18.05 4.13
C ASN A 263 -2.17 17.66 5.09
N ARG A 264 -2.19 18.19 6.31
CA ARG A 264 -3.19 17.90 7.35
C ARG A 264 -3.25 16.41 7.71
N LEU A 265 -2.07 15.77 7.81
CA LEU A 265 -1.92 14.35 8.08
C LEU A 265 -1.31 14.05 9.47
N LEU A 266 -1.20 15.04 10.37
CA LEU A 266 -0.96 14.76 11.78
C LEU A 266 -2.24 14.22 12.41
N ASP A 267 -2.11 13.32 13.39
CA ASP A 267 -3.25 12.60 13.99
C ASP A 267 -4.32 13.55 14.52
N GLU A 268 -3.92 14.62 15.20
CA GLU A 268 -4.81 15.65 15.73
C GLU A 268 -5.52 16.45 14.61
N GLN A 269 -4.80 16.79 13.52
CA GLN A 269 -5.38 17.50 12.37
C GLN A 269 -6.42 16.66 11.65
N ILE A 270 -6.18 15.34 11.50
CA ILE A 270 -7.16 14.43 10.92
C ILE A 270 -8.42 14.38 11.76
N VAL A 271 -8.28 14.29 13.09
CA VAL A 271 -9.42 14.31 14.01
C VAL A 271 -10.19 15.62 13.95
N GLU A 272 -9.50 16.77 13.91
CA GLU A 272 -10.14 18.08 13.72
C GLU A 272 -10.98 18.11 12.44
N ASP A 273 -10.42 17.67 11.32
CA ASP A 273 -11.10 17.65 10.01
C ASP A 273 -12.31 16.71 10.02
N ILE A 274 -12.18 15.54 10.66
CA ILE A 274 -13.30 14.60 10.84
C ILE A 274 -14.45 15.29 11.62
N LEU A 275 -14.12 15.93 12.74
CA LEU A 275 -15.15 16.59 13.58
C LEU A 275 -15.85 17.73 12.87
N LEU A 276 -15.15 18.48 12.02
CA LEU A 276 -15.77 19.51 11.18
C LEU A 276 -16.79 18.87 10.22
N VAL A 277 -16.42 17.80 9.52
CA VAL A 277 -17.28 17.17 8.50
C VAL A 277 -18.51 16.50 9.08
N ILE A 278 -18.43 15.89 10.28
CA ILE A 278 -19.56 15.17 10.87
C ILE A 278 -20.52 16.07 11.66
N ASN A 279 -20.11 17.31 12.00
CA ASN A 279 -20.94 18.28 12.70
C ASN A 279 -21.62 19.28 11.73
N ASP A 280 -21.21 19.27 10.45
CA ASP A 280 -21.89 19.97 9.34
C ASP A 280 -23.05 19.11 8.76
#